data_68bc33a2888b356ec119989c0ecaec7d
#
_entry.id   68bc33a2888b356ec119989c0ecaec7d
#
_cell.length_a   1.000
_cell.length_b   1.000
_cell.length_c   1.000
_cell.angle_alpha   90.00
_cell.angle_beta   90.00
_cell.angle_gamma   90.00
#
_symmetry.space_group_name_H-M   'P 1'
#
loop_
_entity.id
_entity.type
_entity.pdbx_description
1 polymer ?
#
loop_
_entity_poly.entity_id
_entity_poly.type
_entity_poly.pdbx_seq_one_letter_code
_entity_poly.pdbx_strand_id
1 'polypeptide(L)'
;FTTLHTNSVFESLSRLMNMGIEPYLLTPALQLLLGQRLVRKVCPHCGKWDEASAEEDMEIRKKLTEIQQTHPELGINYQGKIFRWNGCEHCNNSGYLGRIAILEILEINDEIRAKLMSGMQGDNLLPLAKSFGFISMQEDWILKVVEGITDLKELHRVLY
;
A
#
# COMPACT_ATOMS: atom_id res chain seq x y z
N PHE A 1 -5.39 19.16 -10.14
CA PHE A 1 -5.03 17.74 -10.16
C PHE A 1 -4.04 17.47 -11.28
N THR A 2 -3.05 16.64 -10.98
CA THR A 2 -2.10 16.13 -11.99
C THR A 2 -1.79 14.66 -11.69
N THR A 3 -1.27 13.93 -12.65
CA THR A 3 -0.82 12.55 -12.50
C THR A 3 0.67 12.45 -12.79
N LEU A 4 1.35 11.64 -11.98
CA LEU A 4 2.76 11.31 -12.17
C LEU A 4 2.89 9.77 -12.25
N HIS A 5 3.82 9.32 -13.11
CA HIS A 5 4.14 7.90 -13.19
C HIS A 5 5.33 7.62 -12.27
N THR A 6 5.03 7.21 -11.03
CA THR A 6 5.98 6.91 -9.97
C THR A 6 5.53 5.65 -9.20
N ASN A 7 6.44 5.04 -8.45
CA ASN A 7 6.14 3.83 -7.69
C ASN A 7 5.61 4.12 -6.30
N SER A 8 5.83 5.34 -5.77
CA SER A 8 5.34 5.74 -4.45
C SER A 8 5.06 7.24 -4.38
N VAL A 9 4.32 7.68 -3.35
CA VAL A 9 4.07 9.09 -3.07
C VAL A 9 5.37 9.85 -2.75
N PHE A 10 6.34 9.19 -2.11
CA PHE A 10 7.64 9.78 -1.79
C PHE A 10 8.51 9.99 -3.04
N GLU A 11 8.46 9.05 -3.97
CA GLU A 11 9.10 9.21 -5.28
C GLU A 11 8.45 10.35 -6.07
N SER A 12 7.12 10.51 -5.98
CA SER A 12 6.41 11.63 -6.59
C SER A 12 6.90 12.98 -6.07
N LEU A 13 7.10 13.11 -4.75
CA LEU A 13 7.67 14.32 -4.15
C LEU A 13 9.07 14.61 -4.69
N SER A 14 9.94 13.60 -4.66
CA SER A 14 11.31 13.73 -5.16
C SER A 14 11.33 14.14 -6.64
N ARG A 15 10.43 13.57 -7.44
CA ARG A 15 10.33 13.88 -8.87
C ARG A 15 9.87 15.31 -9.10
N LEU A 16 8.87 15.81 -8.36
CA LEU A 16 8.43 17.21 -8.46
C LEU A 16 9.55 18.18 -8.13
N MET A 17 10.33 17.93 -7.10
CA MET A 17 11.48 18.75 -6.73
C MET A 17 12.59 18.68 -7.79
N ASN A 18 12.87 17.50 -8.34
CA ASN A 18 13.88 17.30 -9.39
C ASN A 18 13.48 17.94 -10.74
N MET A 19 12.20 18.24 -10.94
CA MET A 19 11.74 19.02 -12.11
C MET A 19 12.07 20.53 -12.01
N GLY A 20 12.78 20.95 -10.97
CA GLY A 20 13.18 22.33 -10.76
C GLY A 20 12.10 23.21 -10.16
N ILE A 21 11.06 22.61 -9.57
CA ILE A 21 10.03 23.36 -8.84
C ILE A 21 10.58 23.69 -7.46
N GLU A 22 10.72 24.98 -7.19
CA GLU A 22 11.22 25.46 -5.90
C GLU A 22 10.29 25.03 -4.74
N PRO A 23 10.82 24.54 -3.61
CA PRO A 23 10.01 24.05 -2.48
C PRO A 23 8.99 25.05 -1.97
N TYR A 24 9.30 26.35 -2.00
CA TYR A 24 8.38 27.40 -1.53
C TYR A 24 7.16 27.60 -2.44
N LEU A 25 7.24 27.16 -3.71
CA LEU A 25 6.10 27.17 -4.64
C LEU A 25 5.30 25.85 -4.54
N LEU A 26 6.02 24.76 -4.36
CA LEU A 26 5.43 23.41 -4.32
C LEU A 26 4.63 23.16 -3.03
N THR A 27 5.20 23.46 -1.88
CA THR A 27 4.64 23.09 -0.59
C THR A 27 3.27 23.72 -0.28
N PRO A 28 2.99 24.98 -0.61
CA PRO A 28 1.64 25.54 -0.41
C PRO A 28 0.59 24.95 -1.34
N ALA A 29 1.00 24.51 -2.52
CA ALA A 29 0.10 23.96 -3.54
C ALA A 29 -0.25 22.48 -3.26
N LEU A 30 0.63 21.74 -2.58
CA LEU A 30 0.39 20.34 -2.25
C LEU A 30 -0.52 20.21 -1.04
N GLN A 31 -1.60 19.45 -1.21
CA GLN A 31 -2.53 19.10 -0.14
C GLN A 31 -2.47 17.60 0.15
N LEU A 32 -2.41 16.79 -0.89
CA LEU A 32 -2.47 15.34 -0.79
C LEU A 32 -1.75 14.71 -1.96
N LEU A 33 -1.05 13.62 -1.69
CA LEU A 33 -0.50 12.71 -2.68
C LEU A 33 -1.17 11.34 -2.52
N LEU A 34 -1.59 10.78 -3.64
CA LEU A 34 -2.22 9.48 -3.69
C LEU A 34 -1.44 8.57 -4.64
N GLY A 35 -0.89 7.49 -4.09
CA GLY A 35 -0.32 6.38 -4.85
C GLY A 35 -1.38 5.30 -5.03
N GLN A 36 -1.47 4.74 -6.25
CA GLN A 36 -2.46 3.72 -6.56
C GLN A 36 -1.87 2.66 -7.48
N ARG A 37 -2.19 1.40 -7.18
CA ARG A 37 -2.01 0.29 -8.12
C ARG A 37 -3.24 -0.60 -8.13
N LEU A 38 -3.51 -1.22 -9.27
CA LEU A 38 -4.59 -2.19 -9.41
C LEU A 38 -4.05 -3.60 -9.28
N VAL A 39 -4.62 -4.35 -8.34
CA VAL A 39 -4.36 -5.77 -8.14
C VAL A 39 -5.59 -6.60 -8.46
N ARG A 40 -5.40 -7.86 -8.84
CA ARG A 40 -6.50 -8.77 -9.09
C ARG A 40 -7.11 -9.24 -7.77
N LYS A 41 -8.42 -9.39 -7.74
CA LYS A 41 -9.15 -9.99 -6.62
C LYS A 41 -9.19 -11.49 -6.78
N VAL A 42 -8.97 -12.23 -5.70
CA VAL A 42 -9.20 -13.68 -5.69
C VAL A 42 -10.66 -13.96 -6.02
N CYS A 43 -10.89 -14.97 -6.84
CA CYS A 43 -12.22 -15.36 -7.24
C CYS A 43 -13.02 -15.91 -6.04
N PRO A 44 -14.19 -15.32 -5.70
CA PRO A 44 -14.97 -15.77 -4.55
C PRO A 44 -15.64 -17.13 -4.77
N HIS A 45 -15.79 -17.57 -6.03
CA HIS A 45 -16.44 -18.83 -6.35
C HIS A 45 -15.54 -20.06 -6.17
N CYS A 46 -14.21 -19.89 -6.30
CA CYS A 46 -13.25 -20.99 -6.11
C CYS A 46 -12.21 -20.69 -5.03
N GLY A 47 -12.30 -19.52 -4.40
CA GLY A 47 -11.46 -19.16 -3.27
C GLY A 47 -11.91 -19.90 -2.00
N LYS A 48 -10.96 -20.31 -1.18
CA LYS A 48 -11.19 -20.91 0.14
C LYS A 48 -10.07 -20.51 1.09
N TRP A 49 -10.41 -20.45 2.38
CA TRP A 49 -9.42 -20.25 3.42
C TRP A 49 -8.60 -21.51 3.62
N ASP A 50 -7.28 -21.36 3.68
CA ASP A 50 -6.32 -22.43 3.86
C ASP A 50 -5.19 -21.96 4.77
N GLU A 51 -4.48 -22.88 5.41
CA GLU A 51 -3.35 -22.54 6.29
C GLU A 51 -2.25 -21.84 5.45
N ALA A 52 -1.71 -20.76 6.00
CA ALA A 52 -0.53 -20.12 5.44
C ALA A 52 0.70 -21.01 5.64
N SER A 53 1.63 -21.02 4.68
CA SER A 53 2.93 -21.64 4.93
C SER A 53 3.69 -20.89 6.03
N ALA A 54 4.70 -21.51 6.62
CA ALA A 54 5.50 -20.86 7.66
C ALA A 54 6.14 -19.54 7.17
N GLU A 55 6.55 -19.49 5.91
CA GLU A 55 7.14 -18.30 5.29
C GLU A 55 6.11 -17.19 5.10
N GLU A 56 4.94 -17.54 4.55
CA GLU A 56 3.82 -16.61 4.36
C GLU A 56 3.30 -16.06 5.69
N ASP A 57 3.15 -16.92 6.70
CA ASP A 57 2.71 -16.54 8.04
C ASP A 57 3.70 -15.56 8.69
N MET A 58 4.99 -15.84 8.57
CA MET A 58 6.03 -14.97 9.11
C MET A 58 6.03 -13.60 8.40
N GLU A 59 5.93 -13.58 7.08
CA GLU A 59 5.86 -12.33 6.30
C GLU A 59 4.65 -11.50 6.70
N ILE A 60 3.47 -12.11 6.74
CA ILE A 60 2.22 -11.44 7.11
C ILE A 60 2.30 -10.90 8.53
N ARG A 61 2.69 -11.72 9.53
CA ARG A 61 2.78 -11.30 10.94
C ARG A 61 3.77 -10.15 11.14
N LYS A 62 4.91 -10.19 10.45
CA LYS A 62 5.89 -9.10 10.51
C LYS A 62 5.24 -7.78 10.08
N LYS A 63 4.57 -7.78 8.94
CA LYS A 63 3.90 -6.57 8.42
C LYS A 63 2.73 -6.13 9.29
N LEU A 64 1.92 -7.06 9.78
CA LEU A 64 0.82 -6.74 10.70
C LEU A 64 1.33 -6.14 12.01
N THR A 65 2.47 -6.58 12.52
CA THR A 65 3.08 -5.98 13.73
C THR A 65 3.50 -4.53 13.47
N GLU A 66 4.11 -4.24 12.30
CA GLU A 66 4.45 -2.88 11.88
C GLU A 66 3.19 -1.99 11.80
N ILE A 67 2.11 -2.50 11.19
CA ILE A 67 0.84 -1.79 11.07
C ILE A 67 0.20 -1.54 12.45
N GLN A 68 0.15 -2.54 13.31
CA GLN A 68 -0.47 -2.42 14.65
C GLN A 68 0.28 -1.43 15.56
N GLN A 69 1.58 -1.24 15.38
CA GLN A 69 2.35 -0.24 16.13
C GLN A 69 1.96 1.19 15.75
N THR A 70 1.60 1.42 14.50
CA THR A 70 1.19 2.74 13.99
C THR A 70 -0.32 2.94 13.97
N HIS A 71 -1.07 1.84 13.93
CA HIS A 71 -2.53 1.82 13.81
C HIS A 71 -3.16 0.80 14.77
N PRO A 72 -3.07 1.02 16.09
CA PRO A 72 -3.64 0.09 17.07
C PRO A 72 -5.16 -0.01 17.01
N GLU A 73 -5.83 1.00 16.41
CA GLU A 73 -7.28 1.04 16.19
C GLU A 73 -7.77 0.05 15.11
N LEU A 74 -6.89 -0.39 14.22
CA LEU A 74 -7.23 -1.41 13.24
C LEU A 74 -7.28 -2.77 13.92
N GLY A 75 -8.46 -3.21 14.31
CA GLY A 75 -8.69 -4.51 14.95
C GLY A 75 -8.41 -5.70 14.03
N ILE A 76 -7.15 -5.87 13.62
CA ILE A 76 -6.73 -6.90 12.66
C ILE A 76 -6.79 -8.27 13.32
N ASN A 77 -7.62 -9.16 12.79
CA ASN A 77 -7.74 -10.54 13.25
C ASN A 77 -7.16 -11.49 12.21
N TYR A 78 -5.88 -11.82 12.34
CA TYR A 78 -5.21 -12.80 11.49
C TYR A 78 -4.94 -14.10 12.27
N GLN A 79 -5.46 -15.22 11.76
CA GLN A 79 -5.42 -16.53 12.42
C GLN A 79 -4.50 -17.53 11.71
N GLY A 80 -3.51 -17.08 10.93
CA GLY A 80 -2.61 -17.96 10.19
C GLY A 80 -3.23 -18.55 8.91
N LYS A 81 -4.32 -17.97 8.42
CA LYS A 81 -5.02 -18.42 7.21
C LYS A 81 -5.01 -17.35 6.13
N ILE A 82 -4.90 -17.79 4.90
CA ILE A 82 -4.97 -16.95 3.69
C ILE A 82 -6.00 -17.53 2.73
N PHE A 83 -6.54 -16.65 1.86
CA PHE A 83 -7.53 -17.06 0.90
C PHE A 83 -6.85 -17.55 -0.37
N ARG A 84 -6.96 -18.85 -0.65
CA ARG A 84 -6.36 -19.51 -1.82
C ARG A 84 -7.42 -19.82 -2.87
N TRP A 85 -6.98 -20.10 -4.08
CA TRP A 85 -7.86 -20.40 -5.20
C TRP A 85 -7.34 -21.61 -6.01
N ASN A 86 -8.28 -22.30 -6.68
CA ASN A 86 -7.97 -23.46 -7.54
C ASN A 86 -8.34 -23.22 -9.01
N GLY A 87 -9.02 -22.11 -9.32
CA GLY A 87 -9.63 -21.86 -10.62
C GLY A 87 -11.01 -22.48 -10.74
N CYS A 88 -11.89 -21.87 -11.55
CA CYS A 88 -13.21 -22.36 -11.90
C CYS A 88 -13.71 -21.70 -13.20
N GLU A 89 -14.86 -22.14 -13.70
CA GLU A 89 -15.46 -21.57 -14.91
C GLU A 89 -15.74 -20.07 -14.80
N HIS A 90 -16.18 -19.58 -13.61
CA HIS A 90 -16.49 -18.16 -13.39
C HIS A 90 -15.27 -17.25 -13.56
N CYS A 91 -14.07 -17.75 -13.30
CA CYS A 91 -12.83 -16.99 -13.46
C CYS A 91 -11.99 -17.47 -14.67
N ASN A 92 -12.55 -18.28 -15.56
CA ASN A 92 -11.85 -18.91 -16.68
C ASN A 92 -10.55 -19.61 -16.20
N ASN A 93 -10.62 -20.32 -15.08
CA ASN A 93 -9.54 -21.04 -14.42
C ASN A 93 -8.34 -20.17 -13.99
N SER A 94 -8.47 -18.85 -14.05
CA SER A 94 -7.40 -17.92 -13.66
C SER A 94 -7.21 -17.78 -12.15
N GLY A 95 -8.22 -18.13 -11.36
CA GLY A 95 -8.27 -17.93 -9.91
C GLY A 95 -8.60 -16.49 -9.49
N TYR A 96 -8.75 -15.56 -10.44
CA TYR A 96 -9.00 -14.14 -10.16
C TYR A 96 -10.23 -13.64 -10.90
N LEU A 97 -10.99 -12.76 -10.23
CA LEU A 97 -12.18 -12.13 -10.78
C LEU A 97 -12.30 -10.66 -10.35
N GLY A 98 -12.12 -9.75 -11.32
CA GLY A 98 -12.14 -8.31 -11.07
C GLY A 98 -10.81 -7.79 -10.49
N ARG A 99 -10.80 -6.50 -10.18
CA ARG A 99 -9.63 -5.77 -9.65
C ARG A 99 -10.05 -4.89 -8.49
N ILE A 100 -9.08 -4.56 -7.63
CA ILE A 100 -9.21 -3.58 -6.56
C ILE A 100 -7.98 -2.69 -6.56
N ALA A 101 -8.13 -1.45 -6.12
CA ALA A 101 -6.99 -0.57 -5.90
C ALA A 101 -6.35 -0.90 -4.56
N ILE A 102 -5.03 -0.92 -4.55
CA ILE A 102 -4.21 -0.72 -3.35
C ILE A 102 -3.76 0.72 -3.35
N LEU A 103 -3.79 1.35 -2.19
CA LEU A 103 -3.62 2.79 -2.05
C LEU A 103 -2.57 3.12 -1.00
N GLU A 104 -1.89 4.24 -1.22
CA GLU A 104 -1.17 4.96 -0.19
C GLU A 104 -1.54 6.43 -0.31
N ILE A 105 -1.83 7.07 0.81
CA ILE A 105 -2.30 8.45 0.84
C ILE A 105 -1.43 9.23 1.82
N LEU A 106 -0.73 10.23 1.32
CA LEU A 106 0.06 11.15 2.12
C LEU A 106 -0.61 12.51 2.15
N GLU A 107 -1.19 12.86 3.29
CA GLU A 107 -1.67 14.21 3.54
C GLU A 107 -0.49 15.12 3.87
N ILE A 108 -0.44 16.29 3.24
CA ILE A 108 0.62 17.28 3.44
C ILE A 108 0.20 18.26 4.54
N ASN A 109 0.42 17.86 5.78
CA ASN A 109 0.20 18.71 6.94
C ASN A 109 1.35 19.72 7.14
N ASP A 110 1.22 20.60 8.14
CA ASP A 110 2.20 21.67 8.37
C ASP A 110 3.58 21.16 8.76
N GLU A 111 3.68 20.04 9.46
CA GLU A 111 4.98 19.45 9.83
C GLU A 111 5.68 18.86 8.62
N ILE A 112 4.96 18.14 7.75
CA ILE A 112 5.49 17.62 6.49
C ILE A 112 5.90 18.80 5.60
N ARG A 113 5.11 19.89 5.54
CA ARG A 113 5.46 21.11 4.81
C ARG A 113 6.78 21.71 5.30
N ALA A 114 6.95 21.84 6.61
CA ALA A 114 8.16 22.39 7.20
C ALA A 114 9.40 21.54 6.85
N LYS A 115 9.26 20.21 6.82
CA LYS A 115 10.34 19.29 6.43
C LYS A 115 10.66 19.39 4.93
N LEU A 116 9.65 19.50 4.08
CA LEU A 116 9.85 19.71 2.64
C LEU A 116 10.56 21.04 2.38
N MET A 117 10.18 22.10 3.08
CA MET A 117 10.84 23.43 3.00
C MET A 117 12.31 23.38 3.44
N SER A 118 12.65 22.52 4.39
CA SER A 118 14.05 22.30 4.83
C SER A 118 14.86 21.40 3.88
N GLY A 119 14.26 20.96 2.74
CA GLY A 119 14.92 20.11 1.75
C GLY A 119 14.84 18.61 2.03
N MET A 120 14.08 18.20 3.06
CA MET A 120 13.85 16.76 3.30
C MET A 120 12.92 16.20 2.22
N GLN A 121 13.29 15.05 1.65
CA GLN A 121 12.52 14.42 0.57
C GLN A 121 12.71 12.90 0.57
N GLY A 122 11.92 12.23 -0.25
CA GLY A 122 11.98 10.78 -0.42
C GLY A 122 11.62 10.03 0.87
N ASP A 123 12.23 8.88 1.04
CA ASP A 123 11.95 7.97 2.16
C ASP A 123 12.34 8.52 3.53
N ASN A 124 13.11 9.60 3.60
CA ASN A 124 13.42 10.29 4.85
C ASN A 124 12.17 10.89 5.53
N LEU A 125 11.09 11.11 4.76
CA LEU A 125 9.80 11.57 5.29
C LEU A 125 8.95 10.41 5.87
N LEU A 126 9.27 9.16 5.58
CA LEU A 126 8.47 7.99 5.98
C LEU A 126 8.25 7.91 7.50
N PRO A 127 9.26 8.09 8.38
CA PRO A 127 9.02 8.03 9.82
C PRO A 127 8.04 9.10 10.30
N LEU A 128 8.14 10.32 9.74
CA LEU A 128 7.21 11.40 10.05
C LEU A 128 5.79 11.11 9.51
N ALA A 129 5.68 10.64 8.27
CA ALA A 129 4.39 10.25 7.70
C ALA A 129 3.71 9.16 8.54
N LYS A 130 4.48 8.17 9.00
CA LYS A 130 3.99 7.11 9.90
C LYS A 130 3.44 7.65 11.21
N SER A 131 4.05 8.65 11.81
CA SER A 131 3.54 9.27 13.05
C SER A 131 2.19 9.97 12.88
N PHE A 132 1.78 10.25 11.63
CA PHE A 132 0.47 10.80 11.26
C PHE A 132 -0.48 9.76 10.64
N GLY A 133 -0.19 8.47 10.81
CA GLY A 133 -1.08 7.42 10.34
C GLY A 133 -0.97 7.11 8.85
N PHE A 134 0.19 7.33 8.24
CA PHE A 134 0.41 6.91 6.86
C PHE A 134 0.48 5.38 6.74
N ILE A 135 -0.36 4.82 5.88
CA ILE A 135 -0.34 3.41 5.47
C ILE A 135 0.30 3.34 4.09
N SER A 136 1.39 2.61 3.97
CA SER A 136 2.05 2.37 2.69
C SER A 136 1.23 1.42 1.82
N MET A 137 1.49 1.43 0.51
CA MET A 137 0.82 0.55 -0.45
C MET A 137 1.05 -0.95 -0.12
N GLN A 138 2.23 -1.30 0.40
CA GLN A 138 2.51 -2.66 0.86
C GLN A 138 1.67 -3.07 2.08
N GLU A 139 1.46 -2.14 3.01
CA GLU A 139 0.64 -2.39 4.20
C GLU A 139 -0.85 -2.50 3.83
N ASP A 140 -1.37 -1.59 3.02
CA ASP A 140 -2.75 -1.66 2.51
C ASP A 140 -3.01 -2.97 1.79
N TRP A 141 -2.01 -3.46 1.07
CA TRP A 141 -2.12 -4.76 0.44
C TRP A 141 -2.14 -5.93 1.41
N ILE A 142 -1.24 -6.00 2.40
CA ILE A 142 -1.27 -7.07 3.41
C ILE A 142 -2.62 -7.10 4.13
N LEU A 143 -3.22 -5.94 4.41
CA LEU A 143 -4.57 -5.88 4.95
C LEU A 143 -5.58 -6.58 4.02
N LYS A 144 -5.51 -6.32 2.72
CA LYS A 144 -6.38 -6.97 1.72
C LYS A 144 -6.11 -8.47 1.53
N VAL A 145 -4.87 -8.92 1.77
CA VAL A 145 -4.55 -10.37 1.80
C VAL A 145 -5.20 -11.04 3.01
N VAL A 146 -5.10 -10.42 4.17
CA VAL A 146 -5.71 -10.94 5.41
C VAL A 146 -7.24 -10.95 5.33
N GLU A 147 -7.83 -10.01 4.59
CA GLU A 147 -9.27 -9.97 4.30
C GLU A 147 -9.71 -10.98 3.20
N GLY A 148 -8.77 -11.68 2.57
CA GLY A 148 -9.07 -12.63 1.48
C GLY A 148 -9.46 -11.98 0.16
N ILE A 149 -9.17 -10.70 -0.03
CA ILE A 149 -9.50 -9.96 -1.25
C ILE A 149 -8.50 -10.24 -2.37
N THR A 150 -7.22 -10.32 -2.03
CA THR A 150 -6.11 -10.62 -2.96
C THR A 150 -5.17 -11.64 -2.33
N ASP A 151 -4.07 -11.97 -2.99
CA ASP A 151 -3.09 -12.93 -2.48
C ASP A 151 -1.64 -12.40 -2.56
N LEU A 152 -0.72 -13.12 -1.91
CA LEU A 152 0.71 -12.76 -1.91
C LEU A 152 1.36 -12.92 -3.29
N LYS A 153 0.85 -13.79 -4.16
CA LYS A 153 1.39 -13.98 -5.51
C LYS A 153 1.17 -12.75 -6.37
N GLU A 154 0.04 -12.07 -6.18
CA GLU A 154 -0.26 -10.85 -6.90
C GLU A 154 0.67 -9.70 -6.49
N LEU A 155 1.21 -9.71 -5.24
CA LEU A 155 2.27 -8.81 -4.76
C LEU A 155 3.50 -8.86 -5.64
N HIS A 156 4.06 -10.03 -5.76
CA HIS A 156 5.30 -10.19 -6.52
C HIS A 156 5.13 -9.79 -7.98
N ARG A 157 3.93 -9.97 -8.55
CA ARG A 157 3.63 -9.57 -9.93
C ARG A 157 3.57 -8.05 -10.14
N VAL A 158 3.13 -7.30 -9.14
CA VAL A 158 2.78 -5.87 -9.30
C VAL A 158 3.85 -4.94 -8.75
N LEU A 159 4.62 -5.36 -7.75
CA LEU A 159 5.66 -4.54 -7.12
C LEU A 159 7.10 -4.89 -7.55
N TYR A 160 7.30 -6.06 -8.15
CA TYR A 160 8.58 -6.53 -8.67
C TYR A 160 8.47 -6.93 -10.14
#